data_65c6a58fe38aac1570527d72b8c41301
#
_entry.id   65c6a58fe38aac1570527d72b8c41301
#
_cell.length_a   1.000
_cell.length_b   1.000
_cell.length_c   1.000
_cell.angle_alpha   90.00
_cell.angle_beta   90.00
_cell.angle_gamma   90.00
#
_symmetry.space_group_name_H-M   'P 1'
#
loop_
_entity.id
_entity.type
_entity.pdbx_description
1 polymer ?
#
loop_
_entity_poly.entity_id
_entity_poly.type
_entity_poly.pdbx_seq_one_letter_code
_entity_poly.pdbx_strand_id
1 'polypeptide(L)'
;MRTMDSAAGTALTSADCARIVLNRLAYGPRPGDVDRVVSMGVMRWVNQQLDPRRDRARATLESQFRIQKLHREDLARRFVAEREARRQAKADSMAAANDPAVREFRELEGEFQQLAAARAVMADNQLEEVLSDFWINHFNVFLGKGADRFLLPSYVEETIRPRVLGRFEDLLIATAESPAMMVYLDNTLSVAKGAIPPQLARAEMRSLRWYSPRADSAIARIRARIPSGINENYARELFELHTLGVDGGYTQTDVQEAARILTGWGIDPPERGAGFTFRDWAHDDGEKHVLGVRFRAGRGRGEGDELLRMLARHPATMLHVTTQLCQRFIGDDPPAATVEAGVLAWKHSHGSIREVVRAIVVTPEFWATAGARAKFKTPLEFVVSSIRAVGGTVGTDPGPAHAIARLGEPLYQQPVPTGYVETSMGWANSAALFERMNVAVQLAAGRLPGVDMDLETLVPISDDPDSMIDRVDRALLSGEMSPHAREVIRQQVEGLPPQQARALAVGLGLGGPDFQQQ
;
A
#
# COMPACT_ATOMS: atom_id res chain seq x y z
N MET A 1 -30.19 20.37 -2.95
CA MET A 1 -29.57 19.16 -2.43
C MET A 1 -30.69 18.23 -2.00
N ARG A 2 -30.99 17.15 -2.72
CA ARG A 2 -32.03 16.19 -2.30
C ARG A 2 -31.49 15.43 -1.10
N THR A 3 -32.29 15.26 -0.06
CA THR A 3 -31.99 14.38 1.09
C THR A 3 -31.74 12.96 0.59
N MET A 4 -30.61 12.40 0.94
CA MET A 4 -30.28 11.01 0.64
C MET A 4 -30.79 10.13 1.80
N ASP A 5 -31.58 9.11 1.50
CA ASP A 5 -32.15 8.21 2.49
C ASP A 5 -31.09 7.16 2.92
N SER A 6 -31.00 6.92 4.22
CA SER A 6 -30.20 5.82 4.78
C SER A 6 -31.01 4.51 4.78
N ALA A 7 -30.33 3.37 4.86
CA ALA A 7 -30.95 2.04 4.97
C ALA A 7 -31.89 1.89 6.20
N ALA A 8 -31.85 2.83 7.15
CA ALA A 8 -32.68 2.88 8.37
C ALA A 8 -33.86 3.88 8.27
N GLY A 9 -34.13 4.44 7.09
CA GLY A 9 -35.25 5.35 6.90
C GLY A 9 -35.07 6.79 7.44
N THR A 10 -33.91 7.11 8.03
CA THR A 10 -33.59 8.48 8.49
C THR A 10 -32.66 9.13 7.48
N ALA A 11 -33.03 10.34 7.02
CA ALA A 11 -32.20 11.10 6.07
C ALA A 11 -30.84 11.47 6.71
N LEU A 12 -29.73 11.17 6.02
CA LEU A 12 -28.38 11.53 6.47
C LEU A 12 -28.26 13.06 6.62
N THR A 13 -27.70 13.49 7.74
CA THR A 13 -27.36 14.91 7.96
C THR A 13 -26.07 15.26 7.20
N SER A 14 -25.79 16.56 7.05
CA SER A 14 -24.51 17.00 6.48
C SER A 14 -23.29 16.54 7.31
N ALA A 15 -23.46 16.42 8.64
CA ALA A 15 -22.41 15.91 9.51
C ALA A 15 -22.18 14.40 9.31
N ASP A 16 -23.26 13.62 9.12
CA ASP A 16 -23.13 12.18 8.78
C ASP A 16 -22.40 11.99 7.46
N CYS A 17 -22.79 12.75 6.44
CA CYS A 17 -22.10 12.71 5.14
C CYS A 17 -20.61 13.11 5.27
N ALA A 18 -20.28 14.10 6.08
CA ALA A 18 -18.90 14.51 6.32
C ALA A 18 -18.10 13.40 7.02
N ARG A 19 -18.69 12.74 8.04
CA ARG A 19 -18.04 11.58 8.70
C ARG A 19 -17.82 10.42 7.76
N ILE A 20 -18.81 10.08 6.93
CA ILE A 20 -18.69 9.00 5.94
C ILE A 20 -17.49 9.24 5.03
N VAL A 21 -17.38 10.41 4.41
CA VAL A 21 -16.26 10.66 3.50
C VAL A 21 -14.91 10.75 4.22
N LEU A 22 -14.87 11.24 5.46
CA LEU A 22 -13.65 11.28 6.26
C LEU A 22 -13.19 9.88 6.71
N ASN A 23 -14.13 8.96 6.93
CA ASN A 23 -13.80 7.57 7.29
C ASN A 23 -13.45 6.71 6.06
N ARG A 24 -14.03 6.99 4.89
CA ARG A 24 -13.88 6.15 3.69
C ARG A 24 -12.81 6.64 2.71
N LEU A 25 -12.71 7.96 2.53
CA LEU A 25 -11.75 8.59 1.62
C LEU A 25 -10.53 9.18 2.35
N ALA A 26 -10.50 9.06 3.68
CA ALA A 26 -9.41 9.45 4.55
C ALA A 26 -9.25 8.40 5.67
N TYR A 27 -8.26 8.58 6.51
CA TYR A 27 -8.04 7.75 7.69
C TYR A 27 -8.79 8.27 8.94
N GLY A 28 -10.03 8.69 8.77
CA GLY A 28 -10.86 9.22 9.85
C GLY A 28 -10.65 10.72 10.13
N PRO A 29 -11.61 11.36 10.82
CA PRO A 29 -11.54 12.77 11.14
C PRO A 29 -10.52 13.08 12.24
N ARG A 30 -9.90 14.27 12.14
CA ARG A 30 -9.26 14.96 13.25
C ARG A 30 -10.29 15.85 13.97
N PRO A 31 -9.99 16.32 15.19
CA PRO A 31 -10.84 17.33 15.84
C PRO A 31 -11.08 18.52 14.92
N GLY A 32 -12.37 18.88 14.72
CA GLY A 32 -12.82 19.96 13.84
C GLY A 32 -12.91 19.63 12.35
N ASP A 33 -12.46 18.47 11.89
CA ASP A 33 -12.52 18.11 10.46
C ASP A 33 -13.97 17.97 9.97
N VAL A 34 -14.88 17.41 10.78
CA VAL A 34 -16.29 17.26 10.41
C VAL A 34 -16.90 18.64 10.13
N ASP A 35 -16.73 19.60 11.05
CA ASP A 35 -17.26 20.96 10.90
C ASP A 35 -16.65 21.68 9.69
N ARG A 36 -15.36 21.48 9.46
CA ARG A 36 -14.65 22.00 8.30
C ARG A 36 -15.23 21.47 6.99
N VAL A 37 -15.49 20.16 6.90
CA VAL A 37 -16.05 19.52 5.70
C VAL A 37 -17.50 19.94 5.49
N VAL A 38 -18.29 20.03 6.55
CA VAL A 38 -19.67 20.54 6.48
C VAL A 38 -19.70 21.98 5.97
N SER A 39 -18.88 22.87 6.55
CA SER A 39 -18.82 24.28 6.15
C SER A 39 -18.33 24.48 4.71
N MET A 40 -17.40 23.65 4.27
CA MET A 40 -16.90 23.64 2.88
C MET A 40 -17.94 23.08 1.90
N GLY A 41 -18.74 22.13 2.34
CA GLY A 41 -19.61 21.28 1.54
C GLY A 41 -18.94 19.96 1.16
N VAL A 42 -19.57 18.85 1.55
CA VAL A 42 -19.02 17.47 1.45
C VAL A 42 -18.51 17.15 0.05
N MET A 43 -19.31 17.36 -0.99
CA MET A 43 -18.88 17.07 -2.37
C MET A 43 -17.78 18.02 -2.88
N ARG A 44 -17.67 19.22 -2.33
CA ARG A 44 -16.55 20.11 -2.64
C ARG A 44 -15.25 19.58 -2.02
N TRP A 45 -15.31 19.07 -0.79
CA TRP A 45 -14.16 18.41 -0.16
C TRP A 45 -13.75 17.16 -0.95
N VAL A 46 -14.70 16.29 -1.34
CA VAL A 46 -14.42 15.11 -2.19
C VAL A 46 -13.71 15.51 -3.48
N ASN A 47 -14.19 16.55 -4.17
CA ASN A 47 -13.55 17.03 -5.40
C ASN A 47 -12.13 17.57 -5.16
N GLN A 48 -11.86 18.20 -4.01
CA GLN A 48 -10.50 18.63 -3.64
C GLN A 48 -9.58 17.43 -3.40
N GLN A 49 -10.07 16.36 -2.79
CA GLN A 49 -9.29 15.13 -2.58
C GLN A 49 -9.02 14.39 -3.91
N LEU A 50 -9.97 14.42 -4.84
CA LEU A 50 -9.81 13.84 -6.19
C LEU A 50 -8.89 14.66 -7.10
N ASP A 51 -8.71 15.95 -6.82
CA ASP A 51 -7.78 16.84 -7.54
C ASP A 51 -6.83 17.53 -6.55
N PRO A 52 -5.88 16.75 -5.96
CA PRO A 52 -5.05 17.20 -4.88
C PRO A 52 -4.12 18.33 -5.33
N ARG A 53 -4.05 19.37 -4.51
CA ARG A 53 -3.07 20.44 -4.63
C ARG A 53 -1.82 20.09 -3.85
N ARG A 54 -0.77 20.94 -3.99
CA ARG A 54 0.45 20.79 -3.20
C ARG A 54 0.14 20.75 -1.70
N ASP A 55 0.42 19.62 -1.08
CA ASP A 55 0.25 19.39 0.36
C ASP A 55 1.47 19.93 1.11
N ARG A 56 1.26 21.04 1.83
CA ARG A 56 2.35 21.68 2.59
C ARG A 56 2.66 20.93 3.88
N ALA A 57 1.64 20.36 4.53
CA ALA A 57 1.81 19.59 5.76
C ALA A 57 2.67 18.36 5.48
N ARG A 58 2.35 17.62 4.41
CA ARG A 58 3.14 16.49 3.95
C ARG A 58 4.57 16.91 3.59
N ALA A 59 4.76 17.95 2.80
CA ALA A 59 6.09 18.39 2.39
C ALA A 59 6.98 18.81 3.59
N THR A 60 6.40 19.43 4.61
CA THR A 60 7.10 19.79 5.85
C THR A 60 7.49 18.53 6.62
N LEU A 61 6.59 17.57 6.75
CA LEU A 61 6.85 16.27 7.38
C LEU A 61 7.99 15.53 6.66
N GLU A 62 7.87 15.34 5.35
CA GLU A 62 8.84 14.61 4.51
C GLU A 62 10.26 15.16 4.61
N SER A 63 10.40 16.47 4.77
CA SER A 63 11.71 17.13 4.91
C SER A 63 12.49 16.67 6.15
N GLN A 64 11.84 16.08 7.15
CA GLN A 64 12.45 15.57 8.38
C GLN A 64 13.08 14.19 8.18
N PHE A 65 12.65 13.44 7.16
CA PHE A 65 13.07 12.06 6.91
C PHE A 65 14.34 12.01 6.03
N ARG A 66 15.36 11.27 6.48
CA ARG A 66 16.62 11.09 5.72
C ARG A 66 16.37 10.32 4.43
N ILE A 67 15.49 9.31 4.47
CA ILE A 67 15.18 8.47 3.32
C ILE A 67 14.69 9.26 2.11
N GLN A 68 13.97 10.37 2.32
CA GLN A 68 13.47 11.27 1.28
C GLN A 68 14.56 12.07 0.55
N LYS A 69 15.76 12.14 1.14
CA LYS A 69 16.92 12.85 0.58
C LYS A 69 17.88 11.91 -0.16
N LEU A 70 17.60 10.60 -0.14
CA LEU A 70 18.46 9.57 -0.73
C LEU A 70 17.90 9.12 -2.07
N HIS A 71 18.73 9.18 -3.10
CA HIS A 71 18.42 8.59 -4.40
C HIS A 71 18.65 7.07 -4.37
N ARG A 72 18.09 6.37 -5.36
CA ARG A 72 18.21 4.91 -5.48
C ARG A 72 19.67 4.43 -5.48
N GLU A 73 20.57 5.19 -6.12
CA GLU A 73 22.01 4.91 -6.15
C GLU A 73 22.66 5.02 -4.76
N ASP A 74 22.17 5.94 -3.92
CA ASP A 74 22.64 6.09 -2.54
C ASP A 74 22.23 4.89 -1.69
N LEU A 75 20.99 4.46 -1.85
CA LEU A 75 20.45 3.28 -1.17
C LEU A 75 21.15 2.01 -1.65
N ALA A 76 21.42 1.88 -2.96
CA ALA A 76 22.16 0.75 -3.53
C ALA A 76 23.57 0.65 -2.94
N ARG A 77 24.31 1.77 -2.81
CA ARG A 77 25.63 1.78 -2.18
C ARG A 77 25.59 1.31 -0.73
N ARG A 78 24.63 1.80 0.06
CA ARG A 78 24.46 1.39 1.46
C ARG A 78 24.08 -0.08 1.58
N PHE A 79 23.22 -0.57 0.71
CA PHE A 79 22.85 -1.98 0.63
C PHE A 79 24.07 -2.88 0.32
N VAL A 80 24.94 -2.47 -0.62
CA VAL A 80 26.16 -3.20 -0.93
C VAL A 80 27.10 -3.22 0.28
N ALA A 81 27.27 -2.09 0.98
CA ALA A 81 28.08 -2.01 2.19
C ALA A 81 27.52 -2.90 3.32
N GLU A 82 26.22 -2.89 3.54
CA GLU A 82 25.52 -3.75 4.50
C GLU A 82 25.75 -5.24 4.20
N ARG A 83 25.59 -5.66 2.93
CA ARG A 83 25.84 -7.04 2.52
C ARG A 83 27.29 -7.46 2.73
N GLU A 84 28.24 -6.56 2.46
CA GLU A 84 29.67 -6.86 2.67
C GLU A 84 29.97 -6.98 4.16
N ALA A 85 29.45 -6.11 5.02
CA ALA A 85 29.57 -6.19 6.47
C ALA A 85 29.03 -7.53 7.02
N ARG A 86 27.83 -7.94 6.58
CA ARG A 86 27.25 -9.26 6.94
C ARG A 86 28.14 -10.43 6.47
N ARG A 87 28.72 -10.33 5.28
CA ARG A 87 29.61 -11.36 4.75
C ARG A 87 30.90 -11.46 5.57
N GLN A 88 31.47 -10.33 5.97
CA GLN A 88 32.68 -10.26 6.79
C GLN A 88 32.45 -10.80 8.21
N ALA A 89 31.30 -10.52 8.80
CA ALA A 89 30.90 -11.07 10.09
C ALA A 89 30.70 -12.60 10.07
N LYS A 90 30.61 -13.22 8.87
CA LYS A 90 30.41 -14.67 8.67
C LYS A 90 29.14 -15.17 9.39
N ALA A 91 29.30 -16.12 10.34
CA ALA A 91 28.22 -16.71 11.11
C ALA A 91 27.92 -15.96 12.42
N ASP A 92 28.68 -14.94 12.76
CA ASP A 92 28.48 -14.15 13.98
C ASP A 92 27.39 -13.09 13.74
N SER A 93 26.15 -13.45 14.11
CA SER A 93 24.99 -12.57 13.97
C SER A 93 25.08 -11.33 14.86
N MET A 94 25.74 -11.41 16.03
CA MET A 94 25.91 -10.27 16.93
C MET A 94 26.93 -9.28 16.37
N ALA A 95 28.06 -9.75 15.83
CA ALA A 95 29.01 -8.89 15.16
C ALA A 95 28.39 -8.20 13.95
N ALA A 96 27.64 -8.95 13.13
CA ALA A 96 26.88 -8.38 12.01
C ALA A 96 25.87 -7.30 12.47
N ALA A 97 25.10 -7.58 13.52
CA ALA A 97 24.08 -6.63 14.02
C ALA A 97 24.67 -5.33 14.56
N ASN A 98 25.90 -5.37 15.07
CA ASN A 98 26.60 -4.22 15.63
C ASN A 98 27.40 -3.41 14.60
N ASP A 99 27.54 -3.92 13.37
CA ASP A 99 28.23 -3.18 12.31
C ASP A 99 27.49 -1.90 11.96
N PRO A 100 28.19 -0.75 11.84
CA PRO A 100 27.57 0.53 11.51
C PRO A 100 26.76 0.53 10.21
N ALA A 101 27.22 -0.14 9.16
CA ALA A 101 26.51 -0.21 7.88
C ALA A 101 25.21 -0.99 8.00
N VAL A 102 25.21 -2.07 8.79
CA VAL A 102 24.01 -2.89 9.04
C VAL A 102 23.00 -2.11 9.88
N ARG A 103 23.44 -1.35 10.89
CA ARG A 103 22.56 -0.52 11.71
C ARG A 103 21.97 0.64 10.90
N GLU A 104 22.79 1.38 10.16
CA GLU A 104 22.33 2.47 9.31
C GLU A 104 21.26 2.01 8.32
N PHE A 105 21.50 0.88 7.65
CA PHE A 105 20.54 0.38 6.67
C PHE A 105 19.21 -0.06 7.31
N ARG A 106 19.25 -0.69 8.48
CA ARG A 106 18.04 -1.06 9.25
C ARG A 106 17.28 0.18 9.73
N GLU A 107 17.98 1.23 10.17
CA GLU A 107 17.36 2.49 10.53
C GLU A 107 16.62 3.12 9.35
N LEU A 108 17.21 3.10 8.15
CA LEU A 108 16.57 3.61 6.94
C LEU A 108 15.33 2.80 6.54
N GLU A 109 15.35 1.48 6.71
CA GLU A 109 14.16 0.64 6.50
C GLU A 109 13.03 0.99 7.48
N GLY A 110 13.36 1.15 8.76
CA GLY A 110 12.38 1.59 9.79
C GLY A 110 11.85 3.00 9.51
N GLU A 111 12.73 3.91 9.11
CA GLU A 111 12.38 5.28 8.72
C GLU A 111 11.45 5.31 7.50
N PHE A 112 11.65 4.41 6.53
CA PHE A 112 10.77 4.27 5.37
C PHE A 112 9.37 3.80 5.76
N GLN A 113 9.27 2.80 6.65
CA GLN A 113 7.98 2.35 7.17
C GLN A 113 7.27 3.44 7.99
N GLN A 114 8.02 4.15 8.84
CA GLN A 114 7.47 5.25 9.63
C GLN A 114 6.97 6.40 8.75
N LEU A 115 7.66 6.70 7.65
CA LEU A 115 7.24 7.74 6.71
C LEU A 115 5.83 7.47 6.16
N ALA A 116 5.50 6.21 5.83
CA ALA A 116 4.16 5.84 5.37
C ALA A 116 3.10 6.09 6.44
N ALA A 117 3.34 5.62 7.67
CA ALA A 117 2.43 5.87 8.80
C ALA A 117 2.29 7.37 9.10
N ALA A 118 3.39 8.11 9.07
CA ALA A 118 3.40 9.55 9.35
C ALA A 118 2.63 10.35 8.28
N ARG A 119 2.77 10.00 7.00
CA ARG A 119 1.97 10.60 5.92
C ARG A 119 0.48 10.34 6.11
N ALA A 120 0.10 9.11 6.40
CA ALA A 120 -1.30 8.73 6.64
C ALA A 120 -1.92 9.55 7.79
N VAL A 121 -1.14 9.82 8.87
CA VAL A 121 -1.58 10.68 9.96
C VAL A 121 -1.63 12.15 9.53
N MET A 122 -0.57 12.69 8.93
CA MET A 122 -0.32 14.14 8.86
C MET A 122 -0.75 14.83 7.57
N ALA A 123 -0.87 14.09 6.44
CA ALA A 123 -1.20 14.68 5.15
C ALA A 123 -2.60 15.33 5.11
N ASP A 124 -2.74 16.41 4.35
CA ASP A 124 -4.03 17.04 4.06
C ASP A 124 -4.74 16.35 2.86
N ASN A 125 -3.95 15.84 1.91
CA ASN A 125 -4.46 15.06 0.76
C ASN A 125 -4.65 13.58 1.17
N GLN A 126 -5.64 13.33 2.00
CA GLN A 126 -5.86 12.02 2.62
C GLN A 126 -6.20 10.93 1.61
N LEU A 127 -6.99 11.22 0.57
CA LEU A 127 -7.33 10.24 -0.47
C LEU A 127 -6.09 9.77 -1.25
N GLU A 128 -5.10 10.64 -1.42
CA GLU A 128 -3.81 10.27 -2.02
C GLU A 128 -3.07 9.24 -1.16
N GLU A 129 -3.11 9.37 0.17
CA GLU A 129 -2.50 8.39 1.08
C GLU A 129 -3.28 7.06 1.12
N VAL A 130 -4.62 7.11 1.16
CA VAL A 130 -5.48 5.91 1.11
C VAL A 130 -5.28 5.13 -0.20
N LEU A 131 -5.20 5.83 -1.34
CA LEU A 131 -4.96 5.19 -2.63
C LEU A 131 -3.50 4.75 -2.79
N SER A 132 -2.54 5.43 -2.15
CA SER A 132 -1.15 4.97 -2.14
C SER A 132 -1.03 3.62 -1.44
N ASP A 133 -1.65 3.48 -0.27
CA ASP A 133 -1.72 2.23 0.47
C ASP A 133 -2.39 1.12 -0.35
N PHE A 134 -3.57 1.40 -0.92
CA PHE A 134 -4.30 0.47 -1.78
C PHE A 134 -3.46 -0.03 -2.96
N TRP A 135 -2.80 0.88 -3.72
CA TRP A 135 -2.02 0.49 -4.88
C TRP A 135 -0.70 -0.20 -4.52
N ILE A 136 -0.09 0.15 -3.39
CA ILE A 136 1.08 -0.55 -2.87
C ILE A 136 0.70 -1.98 -2.47
N ASN A 137 -0.51 -2.18 -1.93
CA ASN A 137 -1.03 -3.49 -1.59
C ASN A 137 -1.42 -4.31 -2.84
N HIS A 138 -2.10 -3.69 -3.81
CA HIS A 138 -2.50 -4.32 -5.07
C HIS A 138 -1.29 -4.75 -5.93
N PHE A 139 -0.28 -3.91 -6.02
CA PHE A 139 1.00 -4.17 -6.68
C PHE A 139 2.09 -4.48 -5.65
N ASN A 140 1.80 -5.42 -4.74
CA ASN A 140 2.65 -5.71 -3.61
C ASN A 140 4.08 -6.07 -4.00
N VAL A 141 5.03 -5.52 -3.26
CA VAL A 141 6.46 -5.86 -3.31
C VAL A 141 6.97 -6.01 -1.89
N PHE A 142 7.57 -7.16 -1.59
CA PHE A 142 8.06 -7.49 -0.25
C PHE A 142 9.42 -6.86 0.04
N LEU A 143 9.49 -5.95 1.00
CA LEU A 143 10.72 -5.27 1.44
C LEU A 143 11.85 -6.26 1.79
N GLY A 144 11.52 -7.43 2.34
CA GLY A 144 12.52 -8.43 2.77
C GLY A 144 13.17 -9.22 1.64
N LYS A 145 12.75 -9.11 0.37
CA LYS A 145 13.29 -9.90 -0.74
C LYS A 145 14.53 -9.26 -1.38
N GLY A 146 15.70 -9.64 -0.93
CA GLY A 146 16.96 -9.35 -1.62
C GLY A 146 17.21 -7.87 -1.91
N ALA A 147 17.21 -7.51 -3.20
CA ALA A 147 17.45 -6.12 -3.64
C ALA A 147 16.25 -5.19 -3.40
N ASP A 148 15.05 -5.72 -3.16
CA ASP A 148 13.86 -4.88 -2.90
C ASP A 148 14.02 -4.03 -1.65
N ARG A 149 14.89 -4.41 -0.73
CA ARG A 149 15.28 -3.62 0.44
C ARG A 149 15.75 -2.21 0.08
N PHE A 150 16.41 -2.01 -1.05
CA PHE A 150 16.84 -0.68 -1.51
C PHE A 150 16.03 -0.16 -2.71
N LEU A 151 15.30 -1.03 -3.41
CA LEU A 151 14.50 -0.65 -4.59
C LEU A 151 13.11 -0.13 -4.21
N LEU A 152 12.55 -0.63 -3.12
CA LEU A 152 11.17 -0.34 -2.73
C LEU A 152 10.92 1.15 -2.43
N PRO A 153 11.81 1.93 -1.79
CA PRO A 153 11.59 3.36 -1.62
C PRO A 153 11.36 4.09 -2.95
N SER A 154 12.18 3.86 -3.99
CA SER A 154 11.96 4.47 -5.31
C SER A 154 10.71 3.90 -6.02
N TYR A 155 10.35 2.65 -5.78
CA TYR A 155 9.11 2.08 -6.28
C TYR A 155 7.88 2.82 -5.73
N VAL A 156 7.84 3.08 -4.44
CA VAL A 156 6.75 3.84 -3.82
C VAL A 156 6.74 5.28 -4.31
N GLU A 157 7.87 5.96 -4.27
CA GLU A 157 7.95 7.41 -4.52
C GLU A 157 7.86 7.78 -6.02
N GLU A 158 8.47 7.01 -6.91
CA GLU A 158 8.61 7.35 -8.32
C GLU A 158 7.60 6.57 -9.19
N THR A 159 7.15 5.39 -8.76
CA THR A 159 6.27 4.52 -9.54
C THR A 159 4.81 4.64 -9.11
N ILE A 160 4.50 4.36 -7.82
CA ILE A 160 3.12 4.30 -7.33
C ILE A 160 2.55 5.69 -7.08
N ARG A 161 3.11 6.44 -6.13
CA ARG A 161 2.53 7.70 -5.62
C ARG A 161 2.17 8.72 -6.71
N PRO A 162 3.00 8.96 -7.73
CA PRO A 162 2.65 9.94 -8.77
C PRO A 162 1.45 9.53 -9.64
N ARG A 163 0.99 8.27 -9.55
CA ARG A 163 -0.04 7.70 -10.44
C ARG A 163 -1.31 7.24 -9.73
N VAL A 164 -1.40 7.39 -8.41
CA VAL A 164 -2.52 6.87 -7.61
C VAL A 164 -3.90 7.38 -8.03
N LEU A 165 -3.99 8.56 -8.59
CA LEU A 165 -5.20 9.19 -9.16
C LEU A 165 -5.12 9.36 -10.69
N GLY A 166 -4.11 8.78 -11.34
CA GLY A 166 -3.87 8.85 -12.77
C GLY A 166 -4.68 7.84 -13.57
N ARG A 167 -4.10 7.39 -14.68
CA ARG A 167 -4.67 6.30 -15.48
C ARG A 167 -4.11 4.96 -15.01
N PHE A 168 -4.96 3.95 -14.91
CA PHE A 168 -4.52 2.60 -14.55
C PHE A 168 -3.48 2.03 -15.54
N GLU A 169 -3.64 2.31 -16.85
CA GLU A 169 -2.69 1.91 -17.88
C GLU A 169 -1.27 2.43 -17.58
N ASP A 170 -1.15 3.70 -17.18
CA ASP A 170 0.14 4.33 -16.86
C ASP A 170 0.74 3.76 -15.56
N LEU A 171 -0.10 3.44 -14.59
CA LEU A 171 0.31 2.80 -13.35
C LEU A 171 0.80 1.37 -13.61
N LEU A 172 0.04 0.57 -14.36
CA LEU A 172 0.38 -0.81 -14.72
C LEU A 172 1.72 -0.90 -15.48
N ILE A 173 1.92 -0.04 -16.48
CA ILE A 173 3.18 0.00 -17.23
C ILE A 173 4.35 0.39 -16.32
N ALA A 174 4.17 1.41 -15.49
CA ALA A 174 5.21 1.86 -14.58
C ALA A 174 5.59 0.80 -13.52
N THR A 175 4.61 0.04 -13.01
CA THR A 175 4.88 -1.06 -12.07
C THR A 175 5.59 -2.22 -12.76
N ALA A 176 5.20 -2.55 -13.99
CA ALA A 176 5.83 -3.62 -14.78
C ALA A 176 7.30 -3.30 -15.13
N GLU A 177 7.62 -2.06 -15.39
CA GLU A 177 8.99 -1.59 -15.66
C GLU A 177 9.79 -1.31 -14.38
N SER A 178 9.16 -1.37 -13.20
CA SER A 178 9.87 -1.10 -11.96
C SER A 178 10.87 -2.19 -11.63
N PRO A 179 12.13 -1.83 -11.32
CA PRO A 179 13.14 -2.77 -10.86
C PRO A 179 12.70 -3.60 -9.64
N ALA A 180 11.96 -3.00 -8.71
CA ALA A 180 11.46 -3.70 -7.53
C ALA A 180 10.49 -4.83 -7.92
N MET A 181 9.47 -4.55 -8.72
CA MET A 181 8.52 -5.57 -9.17
C MET A 181 9.21 -6.69 -9.95
N MET A 182 10.16 -6.35 -10.83
CA MET A 182 10.90 -7.34 -11.62
C MET A 182 11.80 -8.23 -10.76
N VAL A 183 12.37 -7.71 -9.67
CA VAL A 183 13.15 -8.51 -8.70
C VAL A 183 12.19 -9.34 -7.84
N TYR A 184 11.12 -8.74 -7.38
CA TYR A 184 10.17 -9.42 -6.50
C TYR A 184 9.52 -10.63 -7.16
N LEU A 185 9.10 -10.54 -8.41
CA LEU A 185 8.48 -11.62 -9.16
C LEU A 185 9.45 -12.39 -10.08
N ASP A 186 10.77 -12.23 -9.86
CA ASP A 186 11.83 -12.96 -10.53
C ASP A 186 11.88 -12.82 -12.07
N ASN A 187 11.24 -11.79 -12.65
CA ASN A 187 11.25 -11.59 -14.10
C ASN A 187 12.65 -11.26 -14.64
N THR A 188 13.54 -10.70 -13.80
CA THR A 188 14.94 -10.48 -14.15
C THR A 188 15.68 -11.76 -14.52
N LEU A 189 15.15 -12.92 -14.15
CA LEU A 189 15.68 -14.26 -14.43
C LEU A 189 15.03 -14.89 -15.67
N SER A 190 14.02 -14.23 -16.30
CA SER A 190 13.30 -14.77 -17.46
C SER A 190 14.06 -14.48 -18.75
N VAL A 191 14.48 -15.55 -19.45
CA VAL A 191 15.23 -15.47 -20.72
C VAL A 191 14.65 -16.45 -21.73
N ALA A 192 14.74 -16.11 -23.01
CA ALA A 192 14.36 -17.01 -24.09
C ALA A 192 15.13 -18.32 -24.03
N LYS A 193 14.50 -19.40 -24.45
CA LYS A 193 15.15 -20.73 -24.51
C LYS A 193 16.36 -20.69 -25.43
N GLY A 194 17.51 -21.04 -24.90
CA GLY A 194 18.77 -21.06 -25.67
C GLY A 194 19.43 -19.69 -25.83
N ALA A 195 18.95 -18.65 -25.15
CA ALA A 195 19.57 -17.34 -25.17
C ALA A 195 21.03 -17.37 -24.68
N ILE A 196 21.93 -16.73 -25.39
CA ILE A 196 23.37 -16.68 -25.09
C ILE A 196 23.78 -15.23 -24.81
N PRO A 197 24.17 -14.89 -23.57
CA PRO A 197 24.69 -13.56 -23.27
C PRO A 197 25.91 -13.20 -24.11
N PRO A 198 26.05 -11.95 -24.57
CA PRO A 198 27.18 -11.50 -25.37
C PRO A 198 28.56 -11.77 -24.73
N GLN A 199 28.61 -11.75 -23.40
CA GLN A 199 29.85 -12.06 -22.66
C GLN A 199 30.25 -13.54 -22.79
N LEU A 200 29.27 -14.44 -22.76
CA LEU A 200 29.50 -15.87 -22.95
C LEU A 200 29.93 -16.15 -24.40
N ALA A 201 29.20 -15.60 -25.39
CA ALA A 201 29.57 -15.75 -26.80
C ALA A 201 30.99 -15.25 -27.09
N ARG A 202 31.39 -14.11 -26.51
CA ARG A 202 32.79 -13.60 -26.63
C ARG A 202 33.81 -14.50 -25.93
N ALA A 203 33.47 -15.05 -24.76
CA ALA A 203 34.34 -15.93 -24.02
C ALA A 203 34.56 -17.26 -24.78
N GLU A 204 33.50 -17.83 -25.35
CA GLU A 204 33.54 -19.05 -26.16
C GLU A 204 34.36 -18.84 -27.45
N MET A 205 34.14 -17.73 -28.17
CA MET A 205 34.95 -17.39 -29.36
C MET A 205 36.45 -17.22 -29.04
N ARG A 206 36.78 -16.65 -27.86
CA ARG A 206 38.18 -16.56 -27.41
C ARG A 206 38.78 -17.92 -27.06
N SER A 207 38.01 -18.81 -26.40
CA SER A 207 38.44 -20.16 -26.06
C SER A 207 38.71 -21.01 -27.31
N LEU A 208 37.88 -20.87 -28.34
CA LEU A 208 38.09 -21.52 -29.64
C LEU A 208 39.36 -21.02 -30.34
N ARG A 209 39.77 -19.77 -30.12
CA ARG A 209 40.96 -19.17 -30.73
C ARG A 209 42.28 -19.46 -29.97
N TRP A 210 42.18 -19.59 -28.64
CA TRP A 210 43.29 -19.73 -27.72
C TRP A 210 42.90 -20.71 -26.59
N TYR A 211 43.15 -22.02 -26.80
CA TYR A 211 42.85 -23.02 -25.80
C TYR A 211 43.50 -22.68 -24.46
N SER A 212 42.72 -22.49 -23.42
CA SER A 212 43.17 -22.20 -22.07
C SER A 212 42.23 -22.81 -21.03
N PRO A 213 42.71 -23.70 -20.13
CA PRO A 213 41.89 -24.25 -19.05
C PRO A 213 41.25 -23.19 -18.13
N ARG A 214 41.91 -22.02 -18.04
CA ARG A 214 41.33 -20.87 -17.29
C ARG A 214 40.13 -20.26 -18.02
N ALA A 215 40.12 -20.24 -19.34
CA ALA A 215 38.98 -19.77 -20.13
C ALA A 215 37.78 -20.71 -19.97
N ASP A 216 37.99 -22.03 -19.98
CA ASP A 216 36.94 -23.02 -19.78
C ASP A 216 36.28 -22.91 -18.39
N SER A 217 37.10 -22.69 -17.36
CA SER A 217 36.58 -22.42 -15.99
C SER A 217 35.79 -21.10 -15.89
N ALA A 218 36.16 -20.08 -16.65
CA ALA A 218 35.44 -18.82 -16.72
C ALA A 218 34.11 -18.98 -17.46
N ILE A 219 34.11 -19.68 -18.59
CA ILE A 219 32.91 -20.03 -19.36
C ILE A 219 31.94 -20.83 -18.51
N ALA A 220 32.40 -21.86 -17.81
CA ALA A 220 31.59 -22.68 -16.91
C ALA A 220 30.93 -21.83 -15.80
N ARG A 221 31.68 -20.89 -15.20
CA ARG A 221 31.16 -19.95 -14.20
C ARG A 221 30.12 -18.98 -14.76
N ILE A 222 30.30 -18.49 -15.98
CA ILE A 222 29.33 -17.62 -16.65
C ILE A 222 28.07 -18.44 -16.95
N ARG A 223 28.18 -19.63 -17.54
CA ARG A 223 27.05 -20.53 -17.83
C ARG A 223 26.25 -20.87 -16.58
N ALA A 224 26.89 -21.15 -15.46
CA ALA A 224 26.20 -21.44 -14.19
C ALA A 224 25.41 -20.27 -13.60
N ARG A 225 25.63 -19.06 -14.09
CA ARG A 225 24.94 -17.84 -13.64
C ARG A 225 23.86 -17.36 -14.61
N ILE A 226 23.76 -17.97 -15.80
CA ILE A 226 22.71 -17.63 -16.77
C ILE A 226 21.42 -18.31 -16.31
N PRO A 227 20.32 -17.57 -16.23
CA PRO A 227 19.00 -18.16 -16.00
C PRO A 227 18.69 -19.19 -17.09
N SER A 228 18.00 -20.29 -16.74
CA SER A 228 17.87 -21.46 -17.61
C SER A 228 16.57 -21.48 -18.42
N GLY A 229 15.93 -20.34 -18.66
CA GLY A 229 14.72 -20.28 -19.47
C GLY A 229 13.67 -19.27 -18.98
N ILE A 230 12.45 -19.48 -19.44
CA ILE A 230 11.33 -18.58 -19.16
C ILE A 230 10.85 -18.77 -17.71
N ASN A 231 10.65 -17.66 -17.01
CA ASN A 231 10.01 -17.63 -15.70
C ASN A 231 8.57 -17.13 -15.86
N GLU A 232 7.59 -17.96 -15.48
CA GLU A 232 6.17 -17.65 -15.63
C GLU A 232 5.61 -16.83 -14.45
N ASN A 233 6.34 -16.70 -13.34
CA ASN A 233 5.83 -16.13 -12.10
C ASN A 233 5.22 -14.74 -12.33
N TYR A 234 5.99 -13.83 -12.92
CA TYR A 234 5.49 -12.49 -13.16
C TYR A 234 4.29 -12.45 -14.11
N ALA A 235 4.29 -13.23 -15.19
CA ALA A 235 3.17 -13.27 -16.14
C ALA A 235 1.88 -13.80 -15.46
N ARG A 236 2.01 -14.76 -14.55
CA ARG A 236 0.90 -15.29 -13.77
C ARG A 236 0.32 -14.23 -12.85
N GLU A 237 1.16 -13.58 -12.03
CA GLU A 237 0.70 -12.54 -11.11
C GLU A 237 0.15 -11.32 -11.85
N LEU A 238 0.72 -10.99 -13.02
CA LEU A 238 0.21 -9.93 -13.90
C LEU A 238 -1.25 -10.19 -14.32
N PHE A 239 -1.59 -11.45 -14.63
CA PHE A 239 -2.96 -11.81 -15.02
C PHE A 239 -3.87 -11.98 -13.80
N GLU A 240 -3.41 -12.72 -12.81
CA GLU A 240 -4.23 -13.17 -11.70
C GLU A 240 -4.52 -12.06 -10.68
N LEU A 241 -3.49 -11.30 -10.30
CA LEU A 241 -3.59 -10.29 -9.25
C LEU A 241 -3.67 -8.87 -9.78
N HIS A 242 -2.82 -8.53 -10.76
CA HIS A 242 -2.66 -7.14 -11.18
C HIS A 242 -3.69 -6.69 -12.20
N THR A 243 -4.34 -7.63 -12.95
CA THR A 243 -5.25 -7.27 -14.05
C THR A 243 -6.53 -8.09 -14.07
N LEU A 244 -6.54 -9.26 -14.71
CA LEU A 244 -7.75 -10.00 -15.09
C LEU A 244 -8.54 -10.56 -13.89
N GLY A 245 -7.85 -10.88 -12.81
CA GLY A 245 -8.40 -11.67 -11.70
C GLY A 245 -8.33 -13.19 -11.98
N VAL A 246 -8.48 -14.00 -10.92
CA VAL A 246 -8.40 -15.47 -11.00
C VAL A 246 -9.36 -16.05 -12.05
N ASP A 247 -10.57 -15.49 -12.14
CA ASP A 247 -11.62 -15.92 -13.07
C ASP A 247 -11.63 -15.12 -14.38
N GLY A 248 -10.50 -14.47 -14.74
CA GLY A 248 -10.38 -13.53 -15.86
C GLY A 248 -10.42 -14.15 -17.26
N GLY A 249 -10.60 -15.47 -17.37
CA GLY A 249 -10.80 -16.19 -18.64
C GLY A 249 -9.51 -16.51 -19.41
N TYR A 250 -8.34 -16.36 -18.81
CA TYR A 250 -7.05 -16.76 -19.39
C TYR A 250 -6.73 -18.23 -19.14
N THR A 251 -5.86 -18.79 -19.97
CA THR A 251 -5.39 -20.17 -19.89
C THR A 251 -3.92 -20.25 -19.45
N GLN A 252 -3.45 -21.42 -19.06
CA GLN A 252 -2.02 -21.66 -18.80
C GLN A 252 -1.14 -21.33 -20.03
N THR A 253 -1.67 -21.56 -21.24
CA THR A 253 -0.96 -21.19 -22.48
C THR A 253 -0.81 -19.67 -22.61
N ASP A 254 -1.84 -18.89 -22.26
CA ASP A 254 -1.76 -17.44 -22.26
C ASP A 254 -0.70 -16.93 -21.29
N VAL A 255 -0.59 -17.55 -20.10
CA VAL A 255 0.48 -17.23 -19.12
C VAL A 255 1.86 -17.51 -19.72
N GLN A 256 2.06 -18.65 -20.38
CA GLN A 256 3.34 -19.00 -21.01
C GLN A 256 3.70 -18.06 -22.15
N GLU A 257 2.74 -17.72 -22.99
CA GLU A 257 2.95 -16.78 -24.09
C GLU A 257 3.25 -15.36 -23.58
N ALA A 258 2.55 -14.90 -22.53
CA ALA A 258 2.87 -13.63 -21.88
C ALA A 258 4.26 -13.64 -21.24
N ALA A 259 4.66 -14.75 -20.61
CA ALA A 259 6.01 -14.90 -20.07
C ALA A 259 7.10 -14.85 -21.16
N ARG A 260 6.83 -15.38 -22.37
CA ARG A 260 7.69 -15.22 -23.55
C ARG A 260 7.81 -13.76 -24.00
N ILE A 261 6.69 -13.01 -23.98
CA ILE A 261 6.67 -11.56 -24.27
C ILE A 261 7.55 -10.78 -23.29
N LEU A 262 7.54 -11.16 -22.01
CA LEU A 262 8.26 -10.46 -20.94
C LEU A 262 9.72 -10.92 -20.76
N THR A 263 10.20 -11.87 -21.58
CA THR A 263 11.62 -12.22 -21.62
C THR A 263 12.48 -11.03 -22.04
N GLY A 264 13.69 -10.94 -21.52
CA GLY A 264 14.61 -9.85 -21.81
C GLY A 264 14.38 -8.56 -20.98
N TRP A 265 13.24 -8.45 -20.30
CA TRP A 265 13.00 -7.38 -19.32
C TRP A 265 13.88 -7.62 -18.09
N GLY A 266 14.70 -6.65 -17.75
CA GLY A 266 15.67 -6.81 -16.68
C GLY A 266 16.06 -5.48 -16.04
N ILE A 267 17.04 -5.53 -15.16
CA ILE A 267 17.58 -4.37 -14.46
C ILE A 267 19.08 -4.25 -14.68
N ASP A 268 19.57 -3.02 -14.65
CA ASP A 268 20.99 -2.75 -14.58
C ASP A 268 21.57 -3.19 -13.22
N PRO A 269 22.89 -3.46 -13.14
CA PRO A 269 23.54 -3.72 -11.86
C PRO A 269 23.36 -2.56 -10.85
N PRO A 270 23.33 -2.85 -9.53
CA PRO A 270 23.18 -1.81 -8.50
C PRO A 270 24.19 -0.67 -8.63
N GLU A 271 25.41 -0.96 -9.06
CA GLU A 271 26.48 0.02 -9.28
C GLU A 271 26.19 1.01 -10.40
N ARG A 272 25.19 0.71 -11.24
CA ARG A 272 24.67 1.57 -12.32
C ARG A 272 23.28 2.13 -12.02
N GLY A 273 22.85 2.09 -10.78
CA GLY A 273 21.58 2.62 -10.33
C GLY A 273 20.39 1.66 -10.47
N ALA A 274 20.61 0.39 -10.84
CA ALA A 274 19.59 -0.65 -10.93
C ALA A 274 18.32 -0.22 -11.71
N GLY A 275 18.46 0.56 -12.78
CA GLY A 275 17.36 0.99 -13.65
C GLY A 275 16.80 -0.16 -14.50
N PHE A 276 15.60 0.05 -15.07
CA PHE A 276 15.04 -0.85 -16.08
C PHE A 276 15.95 -0.93 -17.30
N THR A 277 16.13 -2.13 -17.84
CA THR A 277 16.84 -2.36 -19.10
C THR A 277 16.18 -3.47 -19.91
N PHE A 278 16.10 -3.31 -21.22
CA PHE A 278 15.70 -4.37 -22.12
C PHE A 278 16.93 -5.03 -22.73
N ARG A 279 16.96 -6.37 -22.73
CA ARG A 279 18.08 -7.21 -23.20
C ARG A 279 17.64 -7.99 -24.43
N ASP A 280 17.86 -7.45 -25.63
CA ASP A 280 17.48 -8.09 -26.90
C ASP A 280 17.95 -9.54 -26.98
N TRP A 281 19.19 -9.82 -26.53
CA TRP A 281 19.77 -11.16 -26.56
C TRP A 281 19.01 -12.20 -25.71
N ALA A 282 18.21 -11.74 -24.75
CA ALA A 282 17.45 -12.57 -23.82
C ALA A 282 15.98 -12.67 -24.18
N HIS A 283 15.54 -11.89 -25.17
CA HIS A 283 14.14 -11.85 -25.59
C HIS A 283 13.80 -12.99 -26.55
N ASP A 284 12.57 -13.50 -26.47
CA ASP A 284 11.99 -14.46 -27.41
C ASP A 284 11.33 -13.69 -28.57
N ASP A 285 12.00 -13.64 -29.73
CA ASP A 285 11.53 -12.93 -30.93
C ASP A 285 10.47 -13.69 -31.73
N GLY A 286 10.04 -14.88 -31.32
CA GLY A 286 9.03 -15.67 -32.01
C GLY A 286 7.64 -15.02 -31.95
N GLU A 287 6.73 -15.49 -32.79
CA GLU A 287 5.31 -15.11 -32.71
C GLU A 287 4.67 -15.66 -31.42
N LYS A 288 3.74 -14.91 -30.82
CA LYS A 288 2.99 -15.30 -29.62
C LYS A 288 1.51 -15.02 -29.80
N HIS A 289 0.68 -15.75 -29.02
CA HIS A 289 -0.76 -15.55 -28.98
C HIS A 289 -1.22 -15.47 -27.52
N VAL A 290 -1.85 -14.37 -27.15
CA VAL A 290 -2.33 -14.14 -25.77
C VAL A 290 -3.78 -13.67 -25.82
N LEU A 291 -4.67 -14.34 -25.12
CA LEU A 291 -6.11 -13.99 -25.06
C LEU A 291 -6.73 -13.82 -26.46
N GLY A 292 -6.33 -14.67 -27.41
CA GLY A 292 -6.81 -14.61 -28.80
C GLY A 292 -6.17 -13.52 -29.66
N VAL A 293 -5.29 -12.68 -29.11
CA VAL A 293 -4.56 -11.63 -29.85
C VAL A 293 -3.19 -12.15 -30.32
N ARG A 294 -2.87 -11.90 -31.58
CA ARG A 294 -1.61 -12.28 -32.21
C ARG A 294 -0.56 -11.18 -32.06
N PHE A 295 0.56 -11.52 -31.45
CA PHE A 295 1.77 -10.69 -31.35
C PHE A 295 2.76 -11.15 -32.43
N ARG A 296 3.07 -10.26 -33.40
CA ARG A 296 3.95 -10.58 -34.52
C ARG A 296 5.40 -10.71 -34.03
N ALA A 297 6.14 -11.64 -34.62
CA ALA A 297 7.56 -11.84 -34.35
C ALA A 297 8.41 -10.58 -34.58
N GLY A 298 9.51 -10.44 -33.81
CA GLY A 298 10.55 -9.43 -34.05
C GLY A 298 10.20 -8.02 -33.60
N ARG A 299 9.30 -7.85 -32.64
CA ARG A 299 8.90 -6.52 -32.11
C ARG A 299 9.62 -6.11 -30.82
N GLY A 300 10.39 -7.03 -30.23
CA GLY A 300 11.19 -6.77 -29.04
C GLY A 300 10.38 -6.19 -27.88
N ARG A 301 10.91 -5.19 -27.18
CA ARG A 301 10.23 -4.53 -26.06
C ARG A 301 8.79 -4.10 -26.34
N GLY A 302 8.50 -3.69 -27.56
CA GLY A 302 7.16 -3.19 -27.92
C GLY A 302 6.03 -4.20 -27.73
N GLU A 303 6.34 -5.50 -27.67
CA GLU A 303 5.36 -6.55 -27.38
C GLU A 303 4.84 -6.46 -25.94
N GLY A 304 5.73 -6.22 -24.99
CA GLY A 304 5.36 -6.03 -23.58
C GLY A 304 4.49 -4.78 -23.38
N ASP A 305 4.85 -3.68 -24.01
CA ASP A 305 4.04 -2.45 -23.97
C ASP A 305 2.63 -2.67 -24.53
N GLU A 306 2.50 -3.44 -25.62
CA GLU A 306 1.21 -3.79 -26.23
C GLU A 306 0.39 -4.71 -25.33
N LEU A 307 1.02 -5.72 -24.73
CA LEU A 307 0.39 -6.62 -23.77
C LEU A 307 -0.20 -5.84 -22.59
N LEU A 308 0.58 -4.98 -21.95
CA LEU A 308 0.14 -4.20 -20.79
C LEU A 308 -1.03 -3.27 -21.14
N ARG A 309 -0.99 -2.61 -22.31
CA ARG A 309 -2.11 -1.77 -22.77
C ARG A 309 -3.36 -2.59 -23.06
N MET A 310 -3.21 -3.77 -23.64
CA MET A 310 -4.32 -4.69 -23.89
C MET A 310 -4.97 -5.12 -22.56
N LEU A 311 -4.16 -5.53 -21.58
CA LEU A 311 -4.64 -5.95 -20.26
C LEU A 311 -5.34 -4.80 -19.50
N ALA A 312 -4.79 -3.60 -19.52
CA ALA A 312 -5.39 -2.43 -18.85
C ALA A 312 -6.78 -2.07 -19.40
N ARG A 313 -7.06 -2.45 -20.66
CA ARG A 313 -8.35 -2.19 -21.35
C ARG A 313 -9.26 -3.41 -21.40
N HIS A 314 -8.83 -4.54 -20.83
CA HIS A 314 -9.61 -5.76 -20.84
C HIS A 314 -10.84 -5.65 -19.92
N PRO A 315 -12.03 -6.13 -20.35
CA PRO A 315 -13.24 -6.05 -19.51
C PRO A 315 -13.10 -6.71 -18.14
N ALA A 316 -12.39 -7.85 -18.05
CA ALA A 316 -12.13 -8.51 -16.76
C ALA A 316 -11.28 -7.64 -15.83
N THR A 317 -10.26 -6.94 -16.35
CA THR A 317 -9.46 -5.98 -15.57
C THR A 317 -10.31 -4.83 -15.03
N MET A 318 -11.17 -4.26 -15.86
CA MET A 318 -12.08 -3.19 -15.44
C MET A 318 -12.96 -3.65 -14.30
N LEU A 319 -13.54 -4.85 -14.41
CA LEU A 319 -14.39 -5.44 -13.37
C LEU A 319 -13.60 -5.75 -12.10
N HIS A 320 -12.48 -6.47 -12.22
CA HIS A 320 -11.66 -6.90 -11.09
C HIS A 320 -11.16 -5.72 -10.26
N VAL A 321 -10.49 -4.77 -10.89
CA VAL A 321 -9.91 -3.60 -10.20
C VAL A 321 -10.99 -2.67 -9.64
N THR A 322 -12.10 -2.46 -10.38
CA THR A 322 -13.22 -1.67 -9.86
C THR A 322 -13.87 -2.33 -8.63
N THR A 323 -14.00 -3.66 -8.65
CA THR A 323 -14.53 -4.41 -7.48
C THR A 323 -13.63 -4.21 -6.26
N GLN A 324 -12.32 -4.30 -6.41
CA GLN A 324 -11.38 -4.05 -5.32
C GLN A 324 -11.44 -2.60 -4.79
N LEU A 325 -11.54 -1.61 -5.68
CA LEU A 325 -11.77 -0.21 -5.26
C LEU A 325 -13.09 -0.04 -4.50
N CYS A 326 -14.16 -0.72 -4.94
CA CYS A 326 -15.43 -0.73 -4.21
C CYS A 326 -15.29 -1.41 -2.83
N GLN A 327 -14.54 -2.51 -2.74
CA GLN A 327 -14.24 -3.15 -1.44
C GLN A 327 -13.49 -2.21 -0.51
N ARG A 328 -12.51 -1.46 -1.02
CA ARG A 328 -11.77 -0.47 -0.23
C ARG A 328 -12.68 0.63 0.33
N PHE A 329 -13.57 1.17 -0.49
CA PHE A 329 -14.35 2.36 -0.12
C PHE A 329 -15.73 2.06 0.47
N ILE A 330 -16.30 0.88 0.26
CA ILE A 330 -17.66 0.53 0.68
C ILE A 330 -17.67 -0.57 1.74
N GLY A 331 -17.07 -1.72 1.46
CA GLY A 331 -17.06 -2.88 2.35
C GLY A 331 -16.83 -4.19 1.59
N ASP A 332 -16.81 -5.30 2.33
CA ASP A 332 -16.41 -6.62 1.83
C ASP A 332 -17.25 -7.08 0.63
N ASP A 333 -18.57 -6.80 0.62
CA ASP A 333 -19.52 -7.18 -0.42
C ASP A 333 -20.10 -5.91 -1.08
N PRO A 334 -19.39 -5.27 -2.04
CA PRO A 334 -19.86 -4.04 -2.65
C PRO A 334 -21.08 -4.29 -3.55
N PRO A 335 -22.10 -3.38 -3.52
CA PRO A 335 -23.27 -3.49 -4.36
C PRO A 335 -22.93 -3.51 -5.86
N ALA A 336 -23.55 -4.41 -6.63
CA ALA A 336 -23.30 -4.58 -8.06
C ALA A 336 -23.49 -3.27 -8.85
N ALA A 337 -24.52 -2.47 -8.50
CA ALA A 337 -24.78 -1.18 -9.14
C ALA A 337 -23.60 -0.21 -9.01
N THR A 338 -22.92 -0.18 -7.85
CA THR A 338 -21.75 0.66 -7.66
C THR A 338 -20.55 0.17 -8.47
N VAL A 339 -20.34 -1.15 -8.53
CA VAL A 339 -19.29 -1.75 -9.37
C VAL A 339 -19.54 -1.42 -10.85
N GLU A 340 -20.79 -1.54 -11.33
CA GLU A 340 -21.17 -1.18 -12.69
C GLU A 340 -20.92 0.31 -12.99
N ALA A 341 -21.27 1.21 -12.08
CA ALA A 341 -21.01 2.63 -12.22
C ALA A 341 -19.50 2.91 -12.38
N GLY A 342 -18.67 2.27 -11.57
CA GLY A 342 -17.21 2.39 -11.68
C GLY A 342 -16.65 1.81 -12.99
N VAL A 343 -17.13 0.65 -13.46
CA VAL A 343 -16.76 0.06 -14.75
C VAL A 343 -17.16 0.96 -15.92
N LEU A 344 -18.33 1.59 -15.87
CA LEU A 344 -18.77 2.56 -16.88
C LEU A 344 -17.88 3.81 -16.89
N ALA A 345 -17.53 4.32 -15.71
CA ALA A 345 -16.61 5.44 -15.59
C ALA A 345 -15.21 5.08 -16.14
N TRP A 346 -14.73 3.87 -15.87
CA TRP A 346 -13.47 3.36 -16.45
C TRP A 346 -13.49 3.37 -17.99
N LYS A 347 -14.55 2.84 -18.59
CA LYS A 347 -14.71 2.80 -20.06
C LYS A 347 -14.70 4.21 -20.65
N HIS A 348 -15.48 5.14 -20.10
CA HIS A 348 -15.62 6.50 -20.62
C HIS A 348 -14.37 7.35 -20.42
N SER A 349 -13.65 7.14 -19.31
CA SER A 349 -12.45 7.92 -18.97
C SER A 349 -11.14 7.27 -19.42
N HIS A 350 -11.19 6.13 -20.12
CA HIS A 350 -10.02 5.35 -20.51
C HIS A 350 -9.14 4.95 -19.32
N GLY A 351 -9.77 4.51 -18.22
CA GLY A 351 -9.09 3.99 -17.04
C GLY A 351 -8.60 5.06 -16.06
N SER A 352 -9.21 6.26 -16.03
CA SER A 352 -8.92 7.26 -15.02
C SER A 352 -9.38 6.80 -13.64
N ILE A 353 -8.44 6.50 -12.74
CA ILE A 353 -8.71 6.08 -11.36
C ILE A 353 -9.55 7.14 -10.64
N ARG A 354 -9.22 8.42 -10.82
CA ARG A 354 -9.97 9.55 -10.29
C ARG A 354 -11.45 9.48 -10.65
N GLU A 355 -11.78 9.22 -11.91
CA GLU A 355 -13.17 9.18 -12.39
C GLU A 355 -13.90 7.92 -11.91
N VAL A 356 -13.20 6.80 -11.75
CA VAL A 356 -13.75 5.59 -11.15
C VAL A 356 -14.12 5.84 -9.67
N VAL A 357 -13.20 6.41 -8.88
CA VAL A 357 -13.48 6.75 -7.47
C VAL A 357 -14.61 7.78 -7.37
N ARG A 358 -14.63 8.78 -8.24
CA ARG A 358 -15.73 9.75 -8.31
C ARG A 358 -17.07 9.06 -8.55
N ALA A 359 -17.12 8.12 -9.51
CA ALA A 359 -18.33 7.38 -9.84
C ALA A 359 -18.82 6.53 -8.66
N ILE A 360 -17.92 5.88 -7.94
CA ILE A 360 -18.23 5.10 -6.74
C ILE A 360 -18.89 6.02 -5.68
N VAL A 361 -18.26 7.15 -5.37
CA VAL A 361 -18.72 8.07 -4.29
C VAL A 361 -20.08 8.70 -4.58
N VAL A 362 -20.47 8.89 -5.83
CA VAL A 362 -21.76 9.51 -6.16
C VAL A 362 -22.94 8.54 -6.18
N THR A 363 -22.71 7.22 -6.03
CA THR A 363 -23.79 6.23 -5.99
C THR A 363 -24.56 6.30 -4.67
N PRO A 364 -25.88 6.11 -4.69
CA PRO A 364 -26.68 6.03 -3.45
C PRO A 364 -26.20 4.94 -2.50
N GLU A 365 -25.75 3.82 -3.06
CA GLU A 365 -25.27 2.64 -2.34
C GLU A 365 -24.01 2.93 -1.51
N PHE A 366 -23.12 3.81 -2.00
CA PHE A 366 -21.97 4.26 -1.21
C PHE A 366 -22.42 4.92 0.09
N TRP A 367 -23.37 5.82 0.05
CA TRP A 367 -23.87 6.53 1.23
C TRP A 367 -24.65 5.62 2.18
N ALA A 368 -25.47 4.72 1.64
CA ALA A 368 -26.26 3.79 2.44
C ALA A 368 -25.38 2.78 3.19
N THR A 369 -24.44 2.14 2.51
CA THR A 369 -23.57 1.10 3.10
C THR A 369 -22.51 1.69 4.02
N ALA A 370 -21.90 2.82 3.63
CA ALA A 370 -20.92 3.49 4.46
C ALA A 370 -21.54 4.05 5.75
N GLY A 371 -22.81 4.48 5.69
CA GLY A 371 -23.56 4.90 6.89
C GLY A 371 -23.82 3.76 7.88
N ALA A 372 -23.82 2.52 7.45
CA ALA A 372 -24.02 1.34 8.30
C ALA A 372 -22.75 0.88 9.06
N ARG A 373 -21.62 1.55 8.89
CA ARG A 373 -20.31 1.18 9.51
C ARG A 373 -19.97 -0.30 9.33
N ALA A 374 -20.14 -0.83 8.12
CA ALA A 374 -20.00 -2.24 7.82
C ALA A 374 -18.54 -2.69 7.61
N LYS A 375 -17.59 -1.76 7.48
CA LYS A 375 -16.19 -2.09 7.24
C LYS A 375 -15.38 -2.05 8.54
N PHE A 376 -14.68 -3.15 8.81
CA PHE A 376 -13.74 -3.25 9.93
C PHE A 376 -12.38 -2.65 9.54
N LYS A 377 -11.82 -1.78 10.36
CA LYS A 377 -10.53 -1.12 10.10
C LYS A 377 -9.38 -2.12 10.07
N THR A 378 -8.50 -2.01 9.06
CA THR A 378 -7.20 -2.69 9.08
C THR A 378 -6.34 -2.17 10.25
N PRO A 379 -5.24 -2.83 10.62
CA PRO A 379 -4.32 -2.29 11.62
C PRO A 379 -3.79 -0.90 11.29
N LEU A 380 -3.43 -0.64 10.03
CA LEU A 380 -3.03 0.69 9.58
C LEU A 380 -4.17 1.72 9.78
N GLU A 381 -5.36 1.41 9.28
CA GLU A 381 -6.54 2.27 9.43
C GLU A 381 -6.85 2.54 10.91
N PHE A 382 -6.74 1.52 11.77
CA PHE A 382 -6.99 1.63 13.20
C PHE A 382 -5.98 2.54 13.92
N VAL A 383 -4.68 2.29 13.76
CA VAL A 383 -3.63 3.08 14.44
C VAL A 383 -3.66 4.53 13.96
N VAL A 384 -3.72 4.74 12.65
CA VAL A 384 -3.74 6.09 12.06
C VAL A 384 -4.99 6.85 12.46
N SER A 385 -6.19 6.23 12.36
CA SER A 385 -7.44 6.89 12.76
C SER A 385 -7.48 7.20 14.25
N SER A 386 -6.91 6.33 15.10
CA SER A 386 -6.82 6.58 16.55
C SER A 386 -5.96 7.81 16.86
N ILE A 387 -4.78 7.91 16.24
CA ILE A 387 -3.89 9.07 16.41
C ILE A 387 -4.57 10.34 15.90
N ARG A 388 -5.24 10.27 14.73
CA ARG A 388 -5.96 11.41 14.15
C ARG A 388 -7.13 11.85 15.02
N ALA A 389 -7.92 10.91 15.55
CA ALA A 389 -9.09 11.21 16.38
C ALA A 389 -8.73 11.96 17.68
N VAL A 390 -7.55 11.69 18.25
CA VAL A 390 -7.05 12.43 19.42
C VAL A 390 -6.28 13.71 19.05
N GLY A 391 -6.25 14.10 17.78
CA GLY A 391 -5.49 15.27 17.33
C GLY A 391 -3.99 15.08 17.40
N GLY A 392 -3.52 13.84 17.47
CA GLY A 392 -2.10 13.51 17.61
C GLY A 392 -1.26 13.92 16.39
N THR A 393 0.00 14.26 16.66
CA THR A 393 1.03 14.52 15.65
C THR A 393 2.15 13.50 15.75
N VAL A 394 2.80 13.22 14.63
CA VAL A 394 3.86 12.22 14.51
C VAL A 394 5.02 12.75 13.69
N GLY A 395 6.22 12.24 13.97
CA GLY A 395 7.45 12.57 13.25
C GLY A 395 8.21 11.31 12.83
N THR A 396 9.53 11.37 12.96
CA THR A 396 10.45 10.30 12.51
C THR A 396 10.57 9.11 13.47
N ASP A 397 10.05 9.20 14.69
CA ASP A 397 10.06 8.08 15.64
C ASP A 397 9.18 6.95 15.13
N PRO A 398 9.68 5.68 15.07
CA PRO A 398 8.99 4.57 14.45
C PRO A 398 7.85 3.96 15.28
N GLY A 399 7.46 4.56 16.39
CA GLY A 399 6.40 4.05 17.29
C GLY A 399 5.09 3.72 16.58
N PRO A 400 4.51 4.62 15.75
CA PRO A 400 3.32 4.32 14.96
C PRO A 400 3.48 3.12 14.02
N ALA A 401 4.56 3.06 13.24
CA ALA A 401 4.84 1.92 12.35
C ALA A 401 5.00 0.60 13.13
N HIS A 402 5.65 0.65 14.29
CA HIS A 402 5.76 -0.52 15.18
C HIS A 402 4.40 -0.94 15.77
N ALA A 403 3.53 0.00 16.08
CA ALA A 403 2.17 -0.32 16.56
C ALA A 403 1.37 -1.04 15.47
N ILE A 404 1.42 -0.56 14.22
CA ILE A 404 0.78 -1.21 13.07
C ILE A 404 1.33 -2.63 12.88
N ALA A 405 2.66 -2.80 12.96
CA ALA A 405 3.31 -4.11 12.83
C ALA A 405 2.88 -5.09 13.94
N ARG A 406 2.78 -4.64 15.20
CA ARG A 406 2.31 -5.47 16.31
C ARG A 406 0.87 -5.96 16.12
N LEU A 407 0.05 -5.18 15.42
CA LEU A 407 -1.33 -5.56 15.11
C LEU A 407 -1.43 -6.51 13.90
N GLY A 408 -0.30 -6.89 13.28
CA GLY A 408 -0.23 -7.90 12.23
C GLY A 408 -0.10 -7.37 10.81
N GLU A 409 0.08 -6.05 10.61
CA GLU A 409 0.25 -5.40 9.30
C GLU A 409 1.59 -4.63 9.20
N PRO A 410 2.76 -5.30 9.36
CA PRO A 410 4.04 -4.60 9.19
C PRO A 410 4.15 -4.04 7.78
N LEU A 411 4.27 -2.71 7.66
CA LEU A 411 4.24 -2.00 6.37
C LEU A 411 5.32 -2.51 5.41
N TYR A 412 4.93 -2.80 4.17
CA TYR A 412 5.79 -3.35 3.10
C TYR A 412 6.38 -4.74 3.37
N GLN A 413 5.85 -5.46 4.37
CA GLN A 413 6.41 -6.75 4.78
C GLN A 413 5.51 -7.95 4.47
N GLN A 414 4.52 -7.80 3.60
CA GLN A 414 3.73 -8.93 3.13
C GLN A 414 4.56 -9.75 2.13
N PRO A 415 4.91 -11.02 2.46
CA PRO A 415 5.81 -11.80 1.60
C PRO A 415 5.14 -12.40 0.37
N VAL A 416 3.80 -12.49 0.35
CA VAL A 416 3.03 -13.06 -0.77
C VAL A 416 2.51 -11.98 -1.72
N PRO A 417 2.48 -12.24 -3.04
CA PRO A 417 2.09 -11.26 -4.05
C PRO A 417 0.66 -10.72 -3.90
N THR A 418 -0.24 -11.47 -3.26
CA THR A 418 -1.63 -11.06 -3.02
C THR A 418 -1.78 -9.81 -2.15
N GLY A 419 -0.72 -9.37 -1.46
CA GLY A 419 -0.81 -8.29 -0.49
C GLY A 419 -1.55 -8.70 0.80
N TYR A 420 -1.84 -7.72 1.65
CA TYR A 420 -2.70 -7.88 2.82
C TYR A 420 -4.17 -7.95 2.40
N VAL A 421 -4.98 -8.71 3.16
CA VAL A 421 -6.41 -8.82 2.89
C VAL A 421 -7.14 -7.51 3.20
N GLU A 422 -8.04 -7.10 2.32
CA GLU A 422 -8.89 -5.89 2.52
C GLU A 422 -10.17 -6.22 3.30
N THR A 423 -10.50 -7.51 3.47
CA THR A 423 -11.76 -7.93 4.10
C THR A 423 -11.67 -7.99 5.62
N SER A 424 -12.79 -7.72 6.28
CA SER A 424 -12.93 -7.69 7.74
C SER A 424 -12.50 -9.00 8.42
N MET A 425 -12.77 -10.15 7.80
CA MET A 425 -12.43 -11.47 8.35
C MET A 425 -10.91 -11.67 8.57
N GLY A 426 -10.08 -11.01 7.80
CA GLY A 426 -8.62 -11.09 7.97
C GLY A 426 -8.12 -10.46 9.27
N TRP A 427 -8.88 -9.53 9.84
CA TRP A 427 -8.44 -8.68 10.94
C TRP A 427 -9.24 -8.82 12.24
N ALA A 428 -10.48 -9.33 12.17
CA ALA A 428 -11.39 -9.43 13.32
C ALA A 428 -11.21 -10.76 14.06
N ASN A 429 -10.10 -10.92 14.79
CA ASN A 429 -9.86 -12.07 15.66
C ASN A 429 -9.55 -11.62 17.10
N SER A 430 -9.78 -12.50 18.10
CA SER A 430 -9.69 -12.16 19.52
C SER A 430 -8.31 -11.62 19.94
N ALA A 431 -7.22 -12.18 19.41
CA ALA A 431 -5.87 -11.72 19.73
C ALA A 431 -5.61 -10.31 19.19
N ALA A 432 -6.05 -10.04 17.94
CA ALA A 432 -5.94 -8.72 17.34
C ALA A 432 -6.78 -7.68 18.10
N LEU A 433 -7.99 -8.03 18.55
CA LEU A 433 -8.84 -7.12 19.33
C LEU A 433 -8.20 -6.76 20.67
N PHE A 434 -7.58 -7.72 21.36
CA PHE A 434 -6.85 -7.46 22.59
C PHE A 434 -5.66 -6.52 22.37
N GLU A 435 -4.85 -6.76 21.35
CA GLU A 435 -3.71 -5.88 21.02
C GLU A 435 -4.16 -4.48 20.59
N ARG A 436 -5.28 -4.35 19.88
CA ARG A 436 -5.87 -3.03 19.54
C ARG A 436 -6.25 -2.25 20.77
N MET A 437 -6.88 -2.91 21.75
CA MET A 437 -7.19 -2.31 23.05
C MET A 437 -5.92 -1.83 23.77
N ASN A 438 -4.86 -2.65 23.79
CA ASN A 438 -3.57 -2.28 24.39
C ASN A 438 -2.96 -1.04 23.71
N VAL A 439 -2.96 -0.98 22.38
CA VAL A 439 -2.46 0.17 21.60
C VAL A 439 -3.29 1.42 21.92
N ALA A 440 -4.62 1.31 21.95
CA ALA A 440 -5.52 2.42 22.26
C ALA A 440 -5.28 3.00 23.66
N VAL A 441 -5.15 2.12 24.67
CA VAL A 441 -4.86 2.54 26.06
C VAL A 441 -3.44 3.14 26.17
N GLN A 442 -2.44 2.58 25.48
CA GLN A 442 -1.10 3.18 25.44
C GLN A 442 -1.11 4.56 24.81
N LEU A 443 -1.83 4.74 23.70
CA LEU A 443 -2.00 6.03 23.03
C LEU A 443 -2.64 7.04 24.00
N ALA A 444 -3.82 6.71 24.54
CA ALA A 444 -4.55 7.59 25.45
C ALA A 444 -3.79 7.96 26.73
N ALA A 445 -2.89 7.07 27.20
CA ALA A 445 -2.00 7.34 28.33
C ALA A 445 -0.74 8.13 27.97
N GLY A 446 -0.57 8.58 26.72
CA GLY A 446 0.66 9.26 26.25
C GLY A 446 1.90 8.37 26.24
N ARG A 447 1.73 7.05 26.13
CA ARG A 447 2.83 6.06 26.19
C ARG A 447 3.11 5.39 24.84
N LEU A 448 2.42 5.80 23.77
CA LEU A 448 2.77 5.36 22.42
C LEU A 448 3.94 6.21 21.93
N PRO A 449 5.14 5.61 21.72
CA PRO A 449 6.30 6.38 21.29
C PRO A 449 6.04 7.12 19.97
N GLY A 450 6.66 8.29 19.80
CA GLY A 450 6.57 9.06 18.56
C GLY A 450 5.24 9.74 18.29
N VAL A 451 4.31 9.72 19.23
CA VAL A 451 3.03 10.43 19.14
C VAL A 451 2.98 11.53 20.20
N ASP A 452 2.77 12.74 19.74
CA ASP A 452 2.52 13.90 20.60
C ASP A 452 1.05 14.32 20.50
N MET A 453 0.36 14.54 21.63
CA MET A 453 -1.07 14.86 21.68
C MET A 453 -1.45 15.63 22.93
N ASP A 454 -2.51 16.42 22.83
CA ASP A 454 -3.11 17.17 23.95
C ASP A 454 -4.54 16.68 24.22
N LEU A 455 -4.67 15.75 25.17
CA LEU A 455 -5.98 15.27 25.60
C LEU A 455 -6.74 16.27 26.48
N GLU A 456 -6.06 17.23 27.09
CA GLU A 456 -6.72 18.24 27.94
C GLU A 456 -7.68 19.12 27.14
N THR A 457 -7.22 19.55 25.96
CA THR A 457 -8.06 20.34 25.04
C THR A 457 -9.19 19.51 24.45
N LEU A 458 -8.95 18.22 24.14
CA LEU A 458 -9.94 17.35 23.49
C LEU A 458 -11.01 16.86 24.47
N VAL A 459 -10.59 16.36 25.63
CA VAL A 459 -11.45 15.81 26.70
C VAL A 459 -10.99 16.41 28.01
N PRO A 460 -11.42 17.64 28.37
CA PRO A 460 -11.08 18.24 29.65
C PRO A 460 -11.45 17.36 30.85
N ILE A 461 -10.63 17.38 31.88
CA ILE A 461 -10.86 16.63 33.13
C ILE A 461 -12.22 17.01 33.73
N SER A 462 -12.93 16.02 34.26
CA SER A 462 -14.20 16.19 34.94
C SER A 462 -14.26 15.20 36.14
N ASP A 463 -14.80 15.68 37.25
CA ASP A 463 -15.09 14.82 38.42
C ASP A 463 -16.38 13.99 38.20
N ASP A 464 -17.21 14.37 37.23
CA ASP A 464 -18.39 13.62 36.81
C ASP A 464 -18.05 12.66 35.67
N PRO A 465 -18.11 11.33 35.92
CA PRO A 465 -17.82 10.33 34.90
C PRO A 465 -18.71 10.42 33.65
N ASP A 466 -20.00 10.70 33.84
CA ASP A 466 -20.95 10.78 32.72
C ASP A 466 -20.64 11.97 31.78
N SER A 467 -20.32 13.12 32.36
CA SER A 467 -19.88 14.30 31.59
C SER A 467 -18.59 14.01 30.80
N MET A 468 -17.66 13.26 31.38
CA MET A 468 -16.42 12.85 30.73
C MET A 468 -16.70 11.87 29.58
N ILE A 469 -17.54 10.87 29.79
CA ILE A 469 -17.94 9.89 28.76
C ILE A 469 -18.66 10.59 27.61
N ASP A 470 -19.53 11.54 27.89
CA ASP A 470 -20.20 12.36 26.85
C ASP A 470 -19.22 13.16 25.98
N ARG A 471 -18.11 13.62 26.57
CA ARG A 471 -17.05 14.31 25.81
C ARG A 471 -16.26 13.33 24.94
N VAL A 472 -15.92 12.16 25.50
CA VAL A 472 -15.27 11.08 24.74
C VAL A 472 -16.14 10.64 23.57
N ASP A 473 -17.42 10.40 23.80
CA ASP A 473 -18.38 10.03 22.76
C ASP A 473 -18.43 11.08 21.64
N ARG A 474 -18.61 12.34 21.99
CA ARG A 474 -18.64 13.43 21.01
C ARG A 474 -17.33 13.59 20.24
N ALA A 475 -16.19 13.46 20.94
CA ALA A 475 -14.89 13.68 20.34
C ALA A 475 -14.47 12.54 19.40
N LEU A 476 -14.71 11.27 19.78
CA LEU A 476 -14.20 10.09 19.08
C LEU A 476 -15.25 9.39 18.22
N LEU A 477 -16.53 9.36 18.69
CA LEU A 477 -17.61 8.58 18.09
C LEU A 477 -18.74 9.46 17.56
N SER A 478 -18.63 10.80 17.71
CA SER A 478 -19.60 11.78 17.22
C SER A 478 -21.01 11.61 17.82
N GLY A 479 -21.11 11.12 19.06
CA GLY A 479 -22.36 10.88 19.75
C GLY A 479 -23.01 9.52 19.45
N GLU A 480 -22.28 8.59 18.83
CA GLU A 480 -22.81 7.28 18.43
C GLU A 480 -22.25 6.11 19.29
N MET A 481 -21.75 6.42 20.49
CA MET A 481 -21.32 5.39 21.43
C MET A 481 -22.51 4.50 21.83
N SER A 482 -22.34 3.19 21.69
CA SER A 482 -23.38 2.24 22.07
C SER A 482 -23.66 2.31 23.59
N PRO A 483 -24.91 2.04 24.04
CA PRO A 483 -25.24 1.99 25.46
C PRO A 483 -24.37 1.01 26.26
N HIS A 484 -24.00 -0.11 25.62
CA HIS A 484 -23.13 -1.11 26.24
C HIS A 484 -21.70 -0.57 26.45
N ALA A 485 -21.10 0.07 25.43
CA ALA A 485 -19.78 0.67 25.55
C ALA A 485 -19.75 1.76 26.62
N ARG A 486 -20.79 2.60 26.67
CA ARG A 486 -20.95 3.65 27.70
C ARG A 486 -20.96 3.06 29.12
N GLU A 487 -21.72 2.00 29.34
CA GLU A 487 -21.82 1.35 30.65
C GLU A 487 -20.50 0.68 31.03
N VAL A 488 -19.83 -0.01 30.10
CA VAL A 488 -18.50 -0.61 30.35
C VAL A 488 -17.49 0.47 30.72
N ILE A 489 -17.43 1.58 29.99
CA ILE A 489 -16.49 2.66 30.32
C ILE A 489 -16.80 3.23 31.71
N ARG A 490 -18.07 3.48 32.02
CA ARG A 490 -18.50 3.99 33.35
C ARG A 490 -17.96 3.11 34.48
N GLN A 491 -18.19 1.79 34.40
CA GLN A 491 -17.75 0.83 35.42
C GLN A 491 -16.23 0.81 35.57
N GLN A 492 -15.50 0.95 34.47
CA GLN A 492 -14.04 0.89 34.48
C GLN A 492 -13.37 2.17 35.00
N VAL A 493 -14.03 3.32 34.91
CA VAL A 493 -13.46 4.60 35.35
C VAL A 493 -13.91 4.98 36.78
N GLU A 494 -14.88 4.28 37.33
CA GLU A 494 -15.42 4.55 38.65
C GLU A 494 -14.32 4.44 39.74
N GLY A 495 -14.21 5.46 40.58
CA GLY A 495 -13.23 5.51 41.66
C GLY A 495 -11.79 5.78 41.26
N LEU A 496 -11.50 5.96 39.98
CA LEU A 496 -10.16 6.33 39.49
C LEU A 496 -9.90 7.83 39.67
N PRO A 497 -8.64 8.23 39.89
CA PRO A 497 -8.25 9.65 39.78
C PRO A 497 -8.64 10.23 38.43
N PRO A 498 -9.10 11.50 38.35
CA PRO A 498 -9.69 12.08 37.11
C PRO A 498 -8.79 11.97 35.88
N GLN A 499 -7.47 12.13 36.02
CA GLN A 499 -6.53 11.98 34.87
C GLN A 499 -6.45 10.55 34.37
N GLN A 500 -6.47 9.56 35.29
CA GLN A 500 -6.44 8.14 34.91
C GLN A 500 -7.78 7.73 34.31
N ALA A 501 -8.89 8.18 34.89
CA ALA A 501 -10.24 7.96 34.38
C ALA A 501 -10.37 8.46 32.94
N ARG A 502 -9.90 9.68 32.65
CA ARG A 502 -9.89 10.26 31.30
C ARG A 502 -9.07 9.41 30.32
N ALA A 503 -7.84 9.09 30.66
CA ALA A 503 -6.99 8.29 29.77
C ALA A 503 -7.60 6.91 29.50
N LEU A 504 -8.17 6.27 30.51
CA LEU A 504 -8.84 4.98 30.36
C LEU A 504 -10.11 5.10 29.51
N ALA A 505 -10.96 6.12 29.74
CA ALA A 505 -12.18 6.34 28.97
C ALA A 505 -11.88 6.57 27.47
N VAL A 506 -10.88 7.39 27.15
CA VAL A 506 -10.41 7.60 25.78
C VAL A 506 -9.87 6.30 25.17
N GLY A 507 -9.04 5.56 25.93
CA GLY A 507 -8.48 4.28 25.47
C GLY A 507 -9.55 3.22 25.19
N LEU A 508 -10.55 3.09 26.06
CA LEU A 508 -11.68 2.17 25.87
C LEU A 508 -12.59 2.62 24.72
N GLY A 509 -12.80 3.93 24.54
CA GLY A 509 -13.54 4.49 23.41
C GLY A 509 -12.89 4.14 22.07
N LEU A 510 -11.57 4.33 21.95
CA LEU A 510 -10.79 3.99 20.73
C LEU A 510 -10.67 2.48 20.52
N GLY A 511 -10.43 1.71 21.57
CA GLY A 511 -10.27 0.26 21.50
C GLY A 511 -11.59 -0.51 21.38
N GLY A 512 -12.72 0.16 21.63
CA GLY A 512 -14.06 -0.44 21.61
C GLY A 512 -14.55 -0.74 20.18
N PRO A 513 -15.59 -1.59 20.07
CA PRO A 513 -16.13 -2.00 18.76
C PRO A 513 -16.67 -0.83 17.94
N ASP A 514 -17.26 0.18 18.59
CA ASP A 514 -17.86 1.34 17.93
C ASP A 514 -16.84 2.17 17.14
N PHE A 515 -15.56 2.19 17.54
CA PHE A 515 -14.49 2.90 16.82
C PHE A 515 -13.82 2.02 15.78
N GLN A 516 -13.81 0.71 15.95
CA GLN A 516 -13.12 -0.21 15.04
C GLN A 516 -13.84 -0.43 13.72
N GLN A 517 -15.11 -0.04 13.65
CA GLN A 517 -15.92 -0.06 12.43
C GLN A 517 -16.01 1.35 11.82
N GLN A 518 -16.10 1.39 10.49
CA GLN A 518 -16.18 2.65 9.74
C GLN A 518 -17.19 2.56 8.60
#